data_d30ffc8e9669c233025c25abfd951b53
#
_entry.id   d30ffc8e9669c233025c25abfd951b53
#
_cell.length_a   1.000
_cell.length_b   1.000
_cell.length_c   1.000
_cell.angle_alpha   90.00
_cell.angle_beta   90.00
_cell.angle_gamma   90.00
#
_symmetry.space_group_name_H-M   'P 1'
#
loop_
_entity.id
_entity.type
_entity.pdbx_description
1 polymer ?
#
loop_
_entity_poly.entity_id
_entity_poly.type
_entity_poly.pdbx_seq_one_letter_code
_entity_poly.pdbx_strand_id
1 'polypeptide(L)'
;MTQFAKETLPISLEEEMRRSYLDYAMSVIVGRALPDARDGLKPVHRRVLFAMHELNNDWNRPYKKSARIVGDVIGKYHPHGDSAVYDTIVRMAQDFSLRHMLVDGQGNFGSVDGDSAAAMRYTEIRLSKISHEMLGDIDKETVDYGPNYDGSEREPLVLPARLPNLLVNGSSGIAVGMATNIPPHNLNEVVDACLHLLQTPQATIDELMEIIPAPDFPTAGIIYGINGVKEGYRTGRGRVVMRAKCHFEDIDRGQRQAIIVDELPYQVNKKTLQERMAELVHEKKIEGISHIQDLSLIHI
;
A
#
# COMPACT_ATOMS: atom_id res chain seq x y z
N MET A 1 33.34 -26.38 31.95
CA MET A 1 32.18 -27.08 32.56
C MET A 1 30.96 -26.30 32.21
N THR A 2 30.16 -26.84 31.32
CA THR A 2 28.84 -26.29 30.95
C THR A 2 27.92 -26.40 32.17
N GLN A 3 27.52 -25.26 32.74
CA GLN A 3 26.48 -25.24 33.76
C GLN A 3 25.18 -25.71 33.10
N PHE A 4 24.74 -26.92 33.41
CA PHE A 4 23.37 -27.36 33.12
C PHE A 4 22.39 -26.50 33.91
N ALA A 5 21.22 -26.22 33.30
CA ALA A 5 20.15 -25.48 33.98
C ALA A 5 19.86 -26.13 35.36
N LYS A 6 19.63 -25.29 36.37
CA LYS A 6 19.35 -25.73 37.76
C LYS A 6 18.03 -26.49 37.87
N GLU A 7 17.11 -26.29 36.93
CA GLU A 7 15.77 -26.89 36.93
C GLU A 7 15.38 -27.22 35.48
N THR A 8 14.84 -28.41 35.26
CA THR A 8 14.33 -28.88 33.98
C THR A 8 12.84 -29.12 34.16
N LEU A 9 12.00 -28.30 33.49
CA LEU A 9 10.55 -28.50 33.48
C LEU A 9 10.18 -29.26 32.20
N PRO A 10 9.46 -30.40 32.30
CA PRO A 10 8.94 -31.10 31.15
C PRO A 10 7.80 -30.28 30.52
N ILE A 11 7.92 -29.96 29.24
CA ILE A 11 6.88 -29.29 28.47
C ILE A 11 6.43 -30.22 27.35
N SER A 12 5.11 -30.36 27.15
CA SER A 12 4.57 -31.07 26.01
C SER A 12 4.93 -30.33 24.72
N LEU A 13 5.49 -31.04 23.73
CA LEU A 13 5.81 -30.48 22.42
C LEU A 13 4.57 -29.88 21.75
N GLU A 14 3.41 -30.53 21.88
CA GLU A 14 2.16 -30.04 21.31
C GLU A 14 1.70 -28.73 21.94
N GLU A 15 1.84 -28.61 23.26
CA GLU A 15 1.48 -27.38 24.00
C GLU A 15 2.41 -26.22 23.67
N GLU A 16 3.72 -26.48 23.60
CA GLU A 16 4.71 -25.47 23.20
C GLU A 16 4.51 -25.01 21.76
N MET A 17 4.28 -25.93 20.83
CA MET A 17 3.98 -25.59 19.44
C MET A 17 2.69 -24.76 19.31
N ARG A 18 1.63 -25.13 20.03
CA ARG A 18 0.36 -24.39 20.04
C ARG A 18 0.58 -22.97 20.55
N ARG A 19 1.28 -22.80 21.66
CA ARG A 19 1.58 -21.49 22.26
C ARG A 19 2.44 -20.65 21.34
N SER A 20 3.56 -21.17 20.88
CA SER A 20 4.48 -20.47 19.99
C SER A 20 3.82 -20.05 18.68
N TYR A 21 2.96 -20.92 18.09
CA TYR A 21 2.22 -20.58 16.88
C TYR A 21 1.17 -19.50 17.13
N LEU A 22 0.48 -19.55 18.28
CA LEU A 22 -0.49 -18.53 18.65
C LEU A 22 0.18 -17.17 18.87
N ASP A 23 1.30 -17.14 19.59
CA ASP A 23 2.09 -15.92 19.85
C ASP A 23 2.61 -15.33 18.53
N TYR A 24 3.11 -16.18 17.62
CA TYR A 24 3.52 -15.75 16.28
C TYR A 24 2.32 -15.20 15.48
N ALA A 25 1.20 -15.92 15.45
CA ALA A 25 0.01 -15.48 14.73
C ALA A 25 -0.50 -14.12 15.22
N MET A 26 -0.57 -13.93 16.54
CA MET A 26 -0.96 -12.67 17.15
C MET A 26 0.01 -11.54 16.81
N SER A 27 1.31 -11.79 16.85
CA SER A 27 2.32 -10.79 16.49
C SER A 27 2.21 -10.35 15.01
N VAL A 28 1.88 -11.27 14.10
CA VAL A 28 1.69 -10.96 12.68
C VAL A 28 0.38 -10.20 12.45
N ILE A 29 -0.69 -10.59 13.12
CA ILE A 29 -2.00 -9.94 12.97
C ILE A 29 -1.95 -8.50 13.49
N VAL A 30 -1.55 -8.32 14.76
CA VAL A 30 -1.61 -7.00 15.43
C VAL A 30 -0.40 -6.14 15.06
N GLY A 31 0.78 -6.72 14.94
CA GLY A 31 2.05 -5.99 14.85
C GLY A 31 2.65 -5.86 13.45
N ARG A 32 2.06 -6.43 12.40
CA ARG A 32 2.71 -6.45 11.08
C ARG A 32 1.77 -6.24 9.89
N ALA A 33 0.75 -7.09 9.73
CA ALA A 33 0.06 -7.25 8.46
C ALA A 33 -1.17 -6.35 8.30
N LEU A 34 -1.85 -6.01 9.39
CA LEU A 34 -3.07 -5.23 9.34
C LEU A 34 -2.83 -3.75 9.64
N PRO A 35 -3.55 -2.86 8.96
CA PRO A 35 -3.52 -1.43 9.27
C PRO A 35 -4.35 -1.12 10.52
N ASP A 36 -3.99 -0.06 11.24
CA ASP A 36 -4.87 0.55 12.23
C ASP A 36 -5.99 1.32 11.51
N ALA A 37 -7.23 1.17 11.95
CA ALA A 37 -8.37 1.82 11.31
C ALA A 37 -8.33 3.36 11.44
N ARG A 38 -7.67 3.88 12.47
CA ARG A 38 -7.62 5.32 12.77
C ARG A 38 -6.69 6.09 11.82
N ASP A 39 -5.52 5.53 11.48
CA ASP A 39 -4.54 6.18 10.60
C ASP A 39 -4.30 5.45 9.27
N GLY A 40 -4.89 4.25 9.10
CA GLY A 40 -4.76 3.45 7.88
C GLY A 40 -3.36 2.87 7.64
N LEU A 41 -2.49 2.88 8.65
CA LEU A 41 -1.10 2.51 8.51
C LEU A 41 -0.77 1.18 9.20
N LYS A 42 0.09 0.40 8.57
CA LYS A 42 0.78 -0.70 9.25
C LYS A 42 1.91 -0.12 10.12
N PRO A 43 2.37 -0.86 11.15
CA PRO A 43 3.44 -0.38 12.03
C PRO A 43 4.69 0.10 11.29
N VAL A 44 5.13 -0.58 10.24
CA VAL A 44 6.31 -0.18 9.45
C VAL A 44 6.10 1.17 8.74
N HIS A 45 4.92 1.42 8.17
CA HIS A 45 4.60 2.70 7.52
C HIS A 45 4.64 3.86 8.53
N ARG A 46 4.00 3.65 9.69
CA ARG A 46 3.96 4.63 10.78
C ARG A 46 5.35 4.97 11.28
N ARG A 47 6.19 3.97 11.51
CA ARG A 47 7.58 4.13 11.95
C ARG A 47 8.43 4.89 10.94
N VAL A 48 8.25 4.63 9.64
CA VAL A 48 8.94 5.38 8.57
C VAL A 48 8.55 6.85 8.59
N LEU A 49 7.25 7.16 8.60
CA LEU A 49 6.77 8.55 8.60
C LEU A 49 7.19 9.27 9.87
N PHE A 50 7.14 8.61 11.02
CA PHE A 50 7.57 9.18 12.30
C PHE A 50 9.08 9.44 12.31
N ALA A 51 9.92 8.51 11.86
CA ALA A 51 11.37 8.70 11.76
C ALA A 51 11.73 9.86 10.81
N MET A 52 11.00 10.02 9.70
CA MET A 52 11.19 11.15 8.78
C MET A 52 10.81 12.48 9.46
N HIS A 53 9.77 12.50 10.27
CA HIS A 53 9.36 13.67 11.07
C HIS A 53 10.45 14.06 12.09
N GLU A 54 10.93 13.10 12.90
CA GLU A 54 12.00 13.30 13.87
C GLU A 54 13.30 13.85 13.23
N LEU A 55 13.58 13.42 12.01
CA LEU A 55 14.73 13.91 11.25
C LEU A 55 14.48 15.27 10.58
N ASN A 56 13.34 15.94 10.81
CA ASN A 56 12.93 17.16 10.13
C ASN A 56 13.04 17.03 8.60
N ASN A 57 12.60 15.87 8.05
CA ASN A 57 12.60 15.58 6.63
C ASN A 57 11.24 15.88 6.00
N ASP A 58 10.73 17.08 6.23
CA ASP A 58 9.40 17.52 5.81
C ASP A 58 9.35 17.90 4.32
N TRP A 59 8.14 18.02 3.77
CA TRP A 59 7.86 18.30 2.35
C TRP A 59 8.54 19.58 1.83
N ASN A 60 8.77 20.57 2.67
CA ASN A 60 9.42 21.85 2.35
C ASN A 60 10.92 21.87 2.71
N ARG A 61 11.51 20.73 3.05
CA ARG A 61 12.92 20.58 3.38
C ARG A 61 13.67 19.86 2.26
N PRO A 62 15.00 19.98 2.23
CA PRO A 62 15.82 19.22 1.28
C PRO A 62 15.60 17.71 1.43
N TYR A 63 15.69 17.00 0.31
CA TYR A 63 15.69 15.55 0.30
C TYR A 63 16.82 14.95 1.11
N LYS A 64 16.60 13.80 1.71
CA LYS A 64 17.62 13.00 2.38
C LYS A 64 17.78 11.66 1.66
N LYS A 65 18.97 11.08 1.71
CA LYS A 65 19.22 9.74 1.17
C LYS A 65 18.29 8.72 1.82
N SER A 66 17.67 7.86 1.01
CA SER A 66 16.77 6.79 1.51
C SER A 66 17.49 5.90 2.51
N ALA A 67 18.77 5.58 2.27
CA ALA A 67 19.60 4.81 3.18
C ALA A 67 19.72 5.42 4.59
N ARG A 68 19.69 6.76 4.71
CA ARG A 68 19.70 7.44 5.99
C ARG A 68 18.43 7.17 6.76
N ILE A 69 17.27 7.31 6.11
CA ILE A 69 15.97 7.07 6.75
C ILE A 69 15.83 5.60 7.14
N VAL A 70 16.20 4.67 6.23
CA VAL A 70 16.19 3.22 6.52
C VAL A 70 17.04 2.91 7.76
N GLY A 71 18.25 3.48 7.87
CA GLY A 71 19.13 3.29 9.01
C GLY A 71 18.52 3.76 10.34
N ASP A 72 17.91 4.95 10.36
CA ASP A 72 17.24 5.47 11.56
C ASP A 72 16.01 4.62 11.95
N VAL A 73 15.21 4.19 10.98
CA VAL A 73 14.02 3.32 11.22
C VAL A 73 14.44 2.00 11.85
N ILE A 74 15.45 1.33 11.29
CA ILE A 74 15.90 0.03 11.81
C ILE A 74 16.56 0.19 13.18
N GLY A 75 17.39 1.20 13.31
CA GLY A 75 18.14 1.42 14.56
C GLY A 75 17.26 1.80 15.74
N LYS A 76 16.17 2.53 15.51
CA LYS A 76 15.35 3.08 16.59
C LYS A 76 14.00 2.37 16.79
N TYR A 77 13.33 1.94 15.70
CA TYR A 77 11.91 1.58 15.78
C TYR A 77 11.59 0.19 15.23
N HIS A 78 12.29 -0.28 14.18
CA HIS A 78 11.88 -1.47 13.44
C HIS A 78 13.04 -2.44 13.19
N PRO A 79 13.35 -3.36 14.13
CA PRO A 79 14.52 -4.24 14.07
C PRO A 79 14.33 -5.41 13.08
N HIS A 80 14.10 -5.08 11.81
CA HIS A 80 13.92 -6.03 10.70
C HIS A 80 14.88 -5.69 9.55
N GLY A 81 14.89 -6.49 8.49
CA GLY A 81 15.78 -6.30 7.34
C GLY A 81 15.59 -4.94 6.66
N ASP A 82 16.70 -4.33 6.24
CA ASP A 82 16.76 -3.04 5.56
C ASP A 82 15.98 -3.02 4.24
N SER A 83 16.03 -4.12 3.48
CA SER A 83 15.29 -4.27 2.25
C SER A 83 13.78 -4.14 2.47
N ALA A 84 13.22 -4.75 3.51
CA ALA A 84 11.79 -4.67 3.81
C ALA A 84 11.33 -3.24 4.15
N VAL A 85 12.15 -2.49 4.88
CA VAL A 85 11.89 -1.08 5.18
C VAL A 85 12.01 -0.24 3.92
N TYR A 86 13.05 -0.46 3.11
CA TYR A 86 13.23 0.26 1.86
C TYR A 86 12.10 -0.02 0.86
N ASP A 87 11.70 -1.28 0.67
CA ASP A 87 10.56 -1.64 -0.19
C ASP A 87 9.25 -0.98 0.26
N THR A 88 9.07 -0.80 1.55
CA THR A 88 7.93 -0.05 2.11
C THR A 88 8.00 1.43 1.70
N ILE A 89 9.17 2.06 1.83
CA ILE A 89 9.40 3.45 1.40
C ILE A 89 9.15 3.58 -0.10
N VAL A 90 9.67 2.65 -0.91
CA VAL A 90 9.49 2.63 -2.37
C VAL A 90 8.01 2.64 -2.71
N ARG A 91 7.20 1.76 -2.10
CA ARG A 91 5.75 1.71 -2.34
C ARG A 91 5.04 3.00 -1.94
N MET A 92 5.46 3.66 -0.86
CA MET A 92 4.90 4.94 -0.44
C MET A 92 5.26 6.10 -1.37
N ALA A 93 6.30 5.95 -2.20
CA ALA A 93 6.74 6.95 -3.19
C ALA A 93 6.28 6.66 -4.62
N GLN A 94 5.57 5.54 -4.87
CA GLN A 94 5.08 5.16 -6.19
C GLN A 94 3.66 5.68 -6.41
N ASP A 95 3.44 6.45 -7.47
CA ASP A 95 2.14 7.01 -7.86
C ASP A 95 1.16 5.96 -8.42
N PHE A 96 1.68 4.82 -8.88
CA PHE A 96 0.89 3.67 -9.32
C PHE A 96 0.58 2.68 -8.19
N SER A 97 1.18 2.83 -7.01
CA SER A 97 0.96 1.97 -5.83
C SER A 97 0.00 2.59 -4.82
N LEU A 98 0.10 3.89 -4.57
CA LEU A 98 -0.76 4.63 -3.66
C LEU A 98 -1.58 5.69 -4.42
N ARG A 99 -2.83 5.86 -4.04
CA ARG A 99 -3.68 6.92 -4.62
C ARG A 99 -3.17 8.31 -4.27
N HIS A 100 -2.64 8.47 -3.05
CA HIS A 100 -1.92 9.65 -2.60
C HIS A 100 -0.60 9.22 -1.96
N MET A 101 0.50 9.53 -2.62
CA MET A 101 1.84 9.19 -2.13
C MET A 101 2.11 9.82 -0.78
N LEU A 102 2.64 9.02 0.16
CA LEU A 102 3.02 9.49 1.49
C LEU A 102 4.50 9.92 1.55
N VAL A 103 5.29 9.49 0.61
CA VAL A 103 6.71 9.86 0.45
C VAL A 103 6.88 10.54 -0.89
N ASP A 104 7.56 11.69 -0.88
CA ASP A 104 8.03 12.38 -2.08
C ASP A 104 9.45 11.89 -2.37
N GLY A 105 9.62 11.21 -3.50
CA GLY A 105 10.86 10.54 -3.90
C GLY A 105 11.57 11.24 -5.05
N GLN A 106 12.91 11.30 -4.98
CA GLN A 106 13.77 11.75 -6.06
C GLN A 106 14.72 10.62 -6.49
N GLY A 107 14.67 10.26 -7.77
CA GLY A 107 15.41 9.15 -8.36
C GLY A 107 14.48 8.09 -8.95
N ASN A 108 15.00 6.90 -9.20
CA ASN A 108 14.23 5.80 -9.75
C ASN A 108 13.60 4.93 -8.64
N PHE A 109 12.29 5.01 -8.50
CA PHE A 109 11.47 4.20 -7.57
C PHE A 109 10.71 3.05 -8.28
N GLY A 110 11.18 2.64 -9.46
CA GLY A 110 10.52 1.62 -10.27
C GLY A 110 9.46 2.20 -11.20
N SER A 111 8.82 1.34 -11.97
CA SER A 111 7.80 1.71 -12.94
C SER A 111 6.65 0.70 -12.98
N VAL A 112 5.55 1.09 -13.63
CA VAL A 112 4.42 0.19 -13.92
C VAL A 112 4.82 -0.96 -14.84
N ASP A 113 5.94 -0.83 -15.56
CA ASP A 113 6.52 -1.87 -16.42
C ASP A 113 7.19 -3.00 -15.63
N GLY A 114 7.35 -2.80 -14.32
CA GLY A 114 7.94 -3.80 -13.42
C GLY A 114 9.43 -3.61 -13.19
N ASP A 115 9.99 -2.46 -13.57
CA ASP A 115 11.36 -2.13 -13.22
C ASP A 115 11.51 -1.99 -11.70
N SER A 116 12.62 -2.51 -11.20
CA SER A 116 12.96 -2.39 -9.80
C SER A 116 13.42 -0.98 -9.46
N ALA A 117 13.13 -0.54 -8.24
CA ALA A 117 13.71 0.69 -7.73
C ALA A 117 15.25 0.61 -7.66
N ALA A 118 15.91 1.74 -7.85
CA ALA A 118 17.34 1.85 -7.64
C ALA A 118 17.69 1.57 -6.16
N ALA A 119 18.93 1.15 -5.88
CA ALA A 119 19.38 0.92 -4.53
C ALA A 119 19.24 2.18 -3.66
N MET A 120 18.92 2.01 -2.37
CA MET A 120 18.62 3.09 -1.40
C MET A 120 19.73 4.15 -1.26
N ARG A 121 20.96 3.85 -1.68
CA ARG A 121 22.08 4.80 -1.70
C ARG A 121 21.99 5.84 -2.83
N TYR A 122 21.19 5.55 -3.87
CA TYR A 122 21.01 6.44 -5.02
C TYR A 122 19.73 7.27 -4.93
N THR A 123 18.71 6.78 -4.26
CA THR A 123 17.42 7.47 -4.11
C THR A 123 17.42 8.42 -2.92
N GLU A 124 16.61 9.45 -3.01
CA GLU A 124 16.41 10.47 -1.98
C GLU A 124 14.93 10.66 -1.72
N ILE A 125 14.58 10.95 -0.48
CA ILE A 125 13.18 11.06 -0.05
C ILE A 125 12.96 12.22 0.93
N ARG A 126 11.73 12.66 1.00
CA ARG A 126 11.16 13.52 2.04
C ARG A 126 9.68 13.20 2.23
N LEU A 127 9.07 13.69 3.30
CA LEU A 127 7.62 13.58 3.48
C LEU A 127 6.90 14.29 2.32
N SER A 128 5.80 13.71 1.87
CA SER A 128 4.88 14.43 0.99
C SER A 128 4.04 15.43 1.79
N LYS A 129 3.40 16.37 1.11
CA LYS A 129 2.55 17.37 1.77
C LYS A 129 1.38 16.73 2.52
N ILE A 130 0.79 15.66 1.98
CA ILE A 130 -0.31 14.95 2.64
C ILE A 130 0.15 14.21 3.90
N SER A 131 1.39 13.72 3.94
CA SER A 131 1.95 13.08 5.14
C SER A 131 2.19 14.07 6.28
N HIS A 132 2.46 15.33 5.96
CA HIS A 132 2.49 16.40 6.96
C HIS A 132 1.15 16.53 7.69
N GLU A 133 0.01 16.41 6.97
CA GLU A 133 -1.32 16.39 7.59
C GLU A 133 -1.58 15.12 8.43
N MET A 134 -0.97 13.99 8.07
CA MET A 134 -1.03 12.76 8.89
C MET A 134 -0.33 12.92 10.24
N LEU A 135 0.73 13.71 10.29
CA LEU A 135 1.57 13.98 11.45
C LEU A 135 1.17 15.26 12.20
N GLY A 136 0.19 16.00 11.68
CA GLY A 136 -0.24 17.28 12.25
C GLY A 136 -0.63 17.16 13.72
N ASP A 137 -0.07 18.03 14.56
CA ASP A 137 -0.27 18.08 16.01
C ASP A 137 0.30 16.87 16.80
N ILE A 138 1.20 16.07 16.23
CA ILE A 138 1.82 14.94 16.94
C ILE A 138 2.59 15.38 18.19
N ASP A 139 3.18 16.59 18.17
CA ASP A 139 3.94 17.17 19.28
C ASP A 139 3.05 17.75 20.40
N LYS A 140 1.72 17.65 20.27
CA LYS A 140 0.74 18.22 21.21
C LYS A 140 0.05 17.18 22.09
N GLU A 141 0.69 16.01 22.29
CA GLU A 141 0.13 14.92 23.10
C GLU A 141 -1.25 14.44 22.61
N THR A 142 -1.47 14.45 21.31
CA THR A 142 -2.75 14.08 20.69
C THR A 142 -2.95 12.57 20.55
N VAL A 143 -1.86 11.79 20.67
CA VAL A 143 -1.84 10.33 20.54
C VAL A 143 -0.95 9.69 21.60
N ASP A 144 -1.25 8.43 21.90
CA ASP A 144 -0.46 7.66 22.86
C ASP A 144 0.87 7.19 22.24
N TYR A 145 1.90 7.16 23.10
CA TYR A 145 3.24 6.68 22.78
C TYR A 145 3.56 5.42 23.60
N GLY A 146 4.11 4.43 22.92
CA GLY A 146 4.66 3.21 23.54
C GLY A 146 6.18 3.17 23.46
N PRO A 147 6.82 2.24 24.20
CA PRO A 147 8.25 1.99 24.04
C PRO A 147 8.50 1.32 22.68
N ASN A 148 9.71 1.56 22.11
CA ASN A 148 10.20 0.79 20.98
C ASN A 148 10.59 -0.64 21.42
N TYR A 149 11.21 -1.41 20.52
CA TYR A 149 11.54 -2.82 20.74
C TYR A 149 12.51 -3.10 21.89
N ASP A 150 13.37 -2.15 22.26
CA ASP A 150 14.37 -2.28 23.36
C ASP A 150 14.13 -1.31 24.53
N GLY A 151 13.09 -0.49 24.45
CA GLY A 151 12.72 0.49 25.48
C GLY A 151 13.59 1.75 25.51
N SER A 152 14.52 1.92 24.56
CA SER A 152 15.41 3.09 24.49
C SER A 152 14.74 4.34 23.93
N GLU A 153 13.74 4.16 23.08
CA GLU A 153 13.01 5.24 22.41
C GLU A 153 11.50 5.04 22.57
N ARG A 154 10.73 6.06 22.26
CA ARG A 154 9.28 6.00 22.23
C ARG A 154 8.76 6.21 20.81
N GLU A 155 7.74 5.47 20.43
CA GLU A 155 7.08 5.59 19.15
C GLU A 155 5.56 5.82 19.31
N PRO A 156 4.90 6.54 18.39
CA PRO A 156 3.47 6.72 18.45
C PRO A 156 2.76 5.42 18.12
N LEU A 157 1.74 5.05 18.90
CA LEU A 157 0.91 3.88 18.66
C LEU A 157 0.00 4.07 17.44
N VAL A 158 -0.35 5.33 17.15
CA VAL A 158 -1.15 5.76 16.01
C VAL A 158 -0.75 7.19 15.63
N LEU A 159 -0.87 7.59 14.38
CA LEU A 159 -0.69 8.99 13.99
C LEU A 159 -2.00 9.79 14.20
N PRO A 160 -1.92 11.12 14.42
CA PRO A 160 -3.10 11.97 14.58
C PRO A 160 -4.04 11.94 13.38
N ALA A 161 -3.51 11.78 12.18
CA ALA A 161 -4.19 11.51 10.92
C ALA A 161 -5.42 12.39 10.67
N ARG A 162 -5.21 13.63 10.23
CA ARG A 162 -6.29 14.57 9.90
C ARG A 162 -7.12 14.21 8.67
N LEU A 163 -6.79 13.09 8.02
CA LEU A 163 -7.50 12.56 6.85
C LEU A 163 -7.77 11.06 7.02
N PRO A 164 -8.85 10.55 6.44
CA PRO A 164 -9.24 9.14 6.53
C PRO A 164 -8.40 8.24 5.61
N ASN A 165 -7.11 8.14 5.91
CA ASN A 165 -6.10 7.50 5.06
C ASN A 165 -6.43 6.02 4.74
N LEU A 166 -7.08 5.29 5.67
CA LEU A 166 -7.46 3.90 5.41
C LEU A 166 -8.34 3.75 4.17
N LEU A 167 -9.30 4.65 3.96
CA LEU A 167 -10.17 4.63 2.78
C LEU A 167 -9.49 5.29 1.58
N VAL A 168 -8.77 6.39 1.79
CA VAL A 168 -8.14 7.16 0.71
C VAL A 168 -7.06 6.37 -0.01
N ASN A 169 -6.15 5.73 0.71
CA ASN A 169 -5.07 4.92 0.14
C ASN A 169 -5.35 3.41 0.13
N GLY A 170 -6.34 2.97 0.90
CA GLY A 170 -6.57 1.55 1.08
C GLY A 170 -5.45 0.86 1.87
N SER A 171 -5.55 -0.45 1.99
CA SER A 171 -4.50 -1.29 2.56
C SER A 171 -4.70 -2.73 2.14
N SER A 172 -3.62 -3.43 1.81
CA SER A 172 -3.64 -4.88 1.58
C SER A 172 -2.62 -5.57 2.49
N GLY A 173 -2.98 -6.74 3.02
CA GLY A 173 -2.08 -7.50 3.88
C GLY A 173 -2.55 -8.92 4.08
N ILE A 174 -1.58 -9.83 4.24
CA ILE A 174 -1.83 -11.24 4.52
C ILE A 174 -1.27 -11.53 5.90
N ALA A 175 -2.16 -11.89 6.82
CA ALA A 175 -1.82 -12.32 8.17
C ALA A 175 -2.02 -13.83 8.33
N VAL A 176 -1.84 -14.34 9.53
CA VAL A 176 -2.12 -15.76 9.82
C VAL A 176 -3.63 -15.93 9.99
N GLY A 177 -4.23 -16.77 9.16
CA GLY A 177 -5.66 -17.08 9.22
C GLY A 177 -6.61 -16.00 8.67
N MET A 178 -6.10 -14.81 8.29
CA MET A 178 -6.90 -13.74 7.71
C MET A 178 -6.09 -12.87 6.75
N ALA A 179 -6.80 -12.17 5.86
CA ALA A 179 -6.21 -11.18 4.95
C ALA A 179 -7.11 -9.95 4.88
N THR A 180 -6.52 -8.81 4.57
CA THR A 180 -7.24 -7.57 4.26
C THR A 180 -6.86 -7.09 2.86
N ASN A 181 -7.83 -6.53 2.14
CA ASN A 181 -7.62 -5.90 0.84
C ASN A 181 -8.64 -4.77 0.66
N ILE A 182 -8.36 -3.64 1.30
CA ILE A 182 -9.19 -2.43 1.27
C ILE A 182 -8.72 -1.60 0.07
N PRO A 183 -9.58 -1.34 -0.93
CA PRO A 183 -9.21 -0.54 -2.09
C PRO A 183 -9.09 0.95 -1.74
N PRO A 184 -8.34 1.73 -2.53
CA PRO A 184 -8.29 3.19 -2.40
C PRO A 184 -9.58 3.84 -2.93
N HIS A 185 -9.88 5.06 -2.43
CA HIS A 185 -11.07 5.82 -2.81
C HIS A 185 -10.73 7.28 -3.09
N ASN A 186 -11.64 7.99 -3.74
CA ASN A 186 -11.50 9.41 -4.02
C ASN A 186 -11.54 10.22 -2.73
N LEU A 187 -10.55 11.10 -2.53
CA LEU A 187 -10.42 11.90 -1.31
C LEU A 187 -11.64 12.80 -1.07
N ASN A 188 -12.16 13.45 -2.11
CA ASN A 188 -13.31 14.35 -1.96
C ASN A 188 -14.57 13.57 -1.55
N GLU A 189 -14.84 12.45 -2.23
CA GLU A 189 -15.97 11.57 -1.90
C GLU A 189 -15.89 11.05 -0.45
N VAL A 190 -14.70 10.65 -0.01
CA VAL A 190 -14.51 10.17 1.37
C VAL A 190 -14.71 11.29 2.37
N VAL A 191 -14.22 12.50 2.11
CA VAL A 191 -14.43 13.67 2.98
C VAL A 191 -15.92 14.07 3.02
N ASP A 192 -16.59 14.08 1.87
CA ASP A 192 -18.03 14.39 1.80
C ASP A 192 -18.85 13.35 2.56
N ALA A 193 -18.50 12.07 2.49
CA ALA A 193 -19.14 11.01 3.28
C ALA A 193 -18.89 11.19 4.79
N CYS A 194 -17.68 11.61 5.19
CA CYS A 194 -17.39 11.94 6.59
C CYS A 194 -18.25 13.13 7.07
N LEU A 195 -18.38 14.18 6.26
CA LEU A 195 -19.23 15.33 6.59
C LEU A 195 -20.70 14.94 6.69
N HIS A 196 -21.18 14.11 5.77
CA HIS A 196 -22.54 13.56 5.82
C HIS A 196 -22.78 12.74 7.09
N LEU A 197 -21.84 11.87 7.46
CA LEU A 197 -21.95 11.05 8.67
C LEU A 197 -21.94 11.89 9.95
N LEU A 198 -21.19 13.00 10.00
CA LEU A 198 -21.22 13.94 11.13
C LEU A 198 -22.57 14.63 11.27
N GLN A 199 -23.25 14.93 10.16
CA GLN A 199 -24.59 15.53 10.15
C GLN A 199 -25.69 14.49 10.43
N THR A 200 -25.49 13.28 9.92
CA THR A 200 -26.44 12.17 10.01
C THR A 200 -25.74 10.93 10.58
N PRO A 201 -25.51 10.85 11.91
CA PRO A 201 -24.75 9.73 12.54
C PRO A 201 -25.36 8.33 12.34
N GLN A 202 -26.61 8.25 11.92
CA GLN A 202 -27.34 7.00 11.64
C GLN A 202 -27.42 6.71 10.14
N ALA A 203 -26.63 7.42 9.30
CA ALA A 203 -26.60 7.16 7.87
C ALA A 203 -26.30 5.68 7.58
N THR A 204 -27.07 5.11 6.67
CA THR A 204 -26.89 3.72 6.23
C THR A 204 -25.72 3.58 5.27
N ILE A 205 -25.22 2.34 5.11
CA ILE A 205 -24.17 2.04 4.11
C ILE A 205 -24.65 2.42 2.70
N ASP A 206 -25.92 2.21 2.41
CA ASP A 206 -26.49 2.52 1.09
C ASP A 206 -26.50 4.03 0.80
N GLU A 207 -26.81 4.87 1.79
CA GLU A 207 -26.71 6.33 1.68
C GLU A 207 -25.24 6.78 1.49
N LEU A 208 -24.30 6.19 2.23
CA LEU A 208 -22.88 6.48 2.05
C LEU A 208 -22.35 6.03 0.67
N MET A 209 -22.92 4.97 0.09
CA MET A 209 -22.58 4.51 -1.26
C MET A 209 -23.10 5.43 -2.38
N GLU A 210 -24.04 6.34 -2.11
CA GLU A 210 -24.42 7.39 -3.04
C GLU A 210 -23.32 8.45 -3.15
N ILE A 211 -22.53 8.64 -2.08
CA ILE A 211 -21.43 9.61 -2.03
C ILE A 211 -20.12 8.94 -2.46
N ILE A 212 -19.85 7.69 -2.01
CA ILE A 212 -18.68 6.89 -2.42
C ILE A 212 -19.17 5.71 -3.26
N PRO A 213 -19.39 5.91 -4.56
CA PRO A 213 -20.03 4.88 -5.38
C PRO A 213 -19.14 3.65 -5.65
N ALA A 214 -17.81 3.86 -5.69
CA ALA A 214 -16.84 2.81 -6.00
C ALA A 214 -15.42 3.20 -5.60
N PRO A 215 -14.48 2.23 -5.56
CA PRO A 215 -13.05 2.50 -5.44
C PRO A 215 -12.52 3.42 -6.54
N ASP A 216 -11.50 4.22 -6.20
CA ASP A 216 -10.76 5.10 -7.11
C ASP A 216 -9.28 4.67 -7.14
N PHE A 217 -8.91 3.91 -8.17
CA PHE A 217 -7.57 3.32 -8.28
C PHE A 217 -6.56 4.29 -8.91
N PRO A 218 -5.29 4.30 -8.45
CA PRO A 218 -4.26 5.23 -8.94
C PRO A 218 -3.93 5.03 -10.43
N THR A 219 -4.10 3.82 -10.97
CA THR A 219 -3.86 3.51 -12.39
C THR A 219 -5.12 3.63 -13.24
N ALA A 220 -6.20 4.17 -12.69
CA ALA A 220 -7.50 4.30 -13.34
C ALA A 220 -8.10 2.95 -13.78
N GLY A 221 -8.51 2.79 -15.03
CA GLY A 221 -9.19 1.59 -15.52
C GLY A 221 -10.69 1.64 -15.30
N ILE A 222 -11.37 0.56 -15.67
CA ILE A 222 -12.84 0.47 -15.64
C ILE A 222 -13.26 -0.63 -14.67
N ILE A 223 -14.08 -0.29 -13.67
CA ILE A 223 -14.76 -1.29 -12.83
C ILE A 223 -15.91 -1.89 -13.64
N TYR A 224 -15.86 -3.20 -13.82
CA TYR A 224 -16.84 -3.94 -14.60
C TYR A 224 -17.89 -4.60 -13.72
N GLY A 225 -19.03 -3.93 -13.58
CA GLY A 225 -20.14 -4.33 -12.71
C GLY A 225 -20.01 -3.81 -11.27
N ILE A 226 -21.10 -3.24 -10.74
CA ILE A 226 -21.15 -2.60 -9.44
C ILE A 226 -21.48 -3.57 -8.28
N ASN A 227 -22.02 -4.75 -8.57
CA ASN A 227 -22.53 -5.65 -7.54
C ASN A 227 -21.45 -6.12 -6.57
N GLY A 228 -20.23 -6.39 -7.07
CA GLY A 228 -19.11 -6.78 -6.20
C GLY A 228 -18.64 -5.66 -5.27
N VAL A 229 -18.74 -4.39 -5.71
CA VAL A 229 -18.47 -3.22 -4.85
C VAL A 229 -19.52 -3.12 -3.74
N LYS A 230 -20.81 -3.18 -4.12
CA LYS A 230 -21.93 -3.12 -3.16
C LYS A 230 -21.85 -4.24 -2.12
N GLU A 231 -21.55 -5.45 -2.55
CA GLU A 231 -21.36 -6.60 -1.66
C GLU A 231 -20.16 -6.37 -0.72
N GLY A 232 -19.04 -5.89 -1.26
CA GLY A 232 -17.84 -5.57 -0.49
C GLY A 232 -18.10 -4.52 0.61
N TYR A 233 -18.81 -3.45 0.29
CA TYR A 233 -19.12 -2.40 1.26
C TYR A 233 -20.12 -2.86 2.35
N ARG A 234 -21.11 -3.70 1.99
CA ARG A 234 -22.12 -4.19 2.94
C ARG A 234 -21.60 -5.31 3.84
N THR A 235 -20.79 -6.20 3.31
CA THR A 235 -20.41 -7.46 4.00
C THR A 235 -18.93 -7.54 4.36
N GLY A 236 -18.10 -6.62 3.85
CA GLY A 236 -16.65 -6.70 3.93
C GLY A 236 -16.03 -7.71 2.97
N ARG A 237 -16.83 -8.36 2.12
CA ARG A 237 -16.38 -9.35 1.12
C ARG A 237 -17.06 -9.11 -0.19
N GLY A 238 -16.27 -8.77 -1.22
CA GLY A 238 -16.77 -8.52 -2.56
C GLY A 238 -15.70 -8.77 -3.61
N ARG A 239 -16.11 -9.04 -4.84
CA ARG A 239 -15.21 -9.22 -5.97
C ARG A 239 -15.35 -8.04 -6.92
N VAL A 240 -14.37 -7.14 -6.91
CA VAL A 240 -14.28 -6.03 -7.86
C VAL A 240 -13.51 -6.51 -9.09
N VAL A 241 -14.18 -6.50 -10.26
CA VAL A 241 -13.55 -6.84 -11.53
C VAL A 241 -13.13 -5.55 -12.22
N MET A 242 -11.84 -5.45 -12.54
CA MET A 242 -11.28 -4.30 -13.24
C MET A 242 -10.84 -4.71 -14.64
N ARG A 243 -11.01 -3.80 -15.58
CA ARG A 243 -10.56 -3.92 -16.96
C ARG A 243 -9.74 -2.71 -17.38
N ALA A 244 -8.83 -2.96 -18.31
CA ALA A 244 -8.10 -1.90 -18.99
C ALA A 244 -9.08 -0.99 -19.76
N LYS A 245 -8.74 0.29 -19.89
CA LYS A 245 -9.40 1.18 -20.84
C LYS A 245 -8.69 1.07 -22.17
N CYS A 246 -9.44 0.77 -23.22
CA CYS A 246 -8.92 0.53 -24.54
C CYS A 246 -9.76 1.24 -25.58
N HIS A 247 -9.13 1.58 -26.71
CA HIS A 247 -9.80 2.04 -27.93
C HIS A 247 -9.16 1.38 -29.15
N PHE A 248 -9.83 1.50 -30.30
CA PHE A 248 -9.38 0.96 -31.57
C PHE A 248 -8.87 2.06 -32.48
N GLU A 249 -7.74 1.83 -33.13
CA GLU A 249 -7.20 2.71 -34.17
C GLU A 249 -6.97 1.92 -35.47
N ASP A 250 -7.32 2.53 -36.59
CA ASP A 250 -6.99 1.97 -37.89
C ASP A 250 -5.55 2.27 -38.27
N ILE A 251 -4.82 1.22 -38.64
CA ILE A 251 -3.43 1.29 -39.10
C ILE A 251 -3.33 0.79 -40.55
N ASP A 252 -2.24 1.08 -41.22
CA ASP A 252 -1.98 0.67 -42.60
C ASP A 252 -3.11 1.04 -43.58
N ARG A 253 -3.62 2.28 -43.50
CA ARG A 253 -4.74 2.79 -44.32
C ARG A 253 -6.03 1.97 -44.20
N GLY A 254 -6.32 1.46 -42.99
CA GLY A 254 -7.52 0.70 -42.69
C GLY A 254 -7.42 -0.80 -42.99
N GLN A 255 -6.24 -1.32 -43.32
CA GLN A 255 -6.06 -2.75 -43.58
C GLN A 255 -5.94 -3.57 -42.29
N ARG A 256 -5.50 -2.94 -41.22
CA ARG A 256 -5.38 -3.53 -39.89
C ARG A 256 -5.90 -2.58 -38.82
N GLN A 257 -6.28 -3.13 -37.67
CA GLN A 257 -6.66 -2.36 -36.49
C GLN A 257 -5.69 -2.61 -35.35
N ALA A 258 -5.37 -1.57 -34.60
CA ALA A 258 -4.66 -1.67 -33.33
C ALA A 258 -5.65 -1.54 -32.17
N ILE A 259 -5.42 -2.31 -31.12
CA ILE A 259 -6.06 -2.12 -29.82
C ILE A 259 -5.07 -1.32 -28.99
N ILE A 260 -5.41 -0.05 -28.73
CA ILE A 260 -4.62 0.82 -27.88
C ILE A 260 -5.12 0.69 -26.45
N VAL A 261 -4.20 0.40 -25.54
CA VAL A 261 -4.49 0.28 -24.09
C VAL A 261 -3.99 1.55 -23.41
N ASP A 262 -4.92 2.41 -22.96
CA ASP A 262 -4.64 3.70 -22.35
C ASP A 262 -4.39 3.60 -20.85
N GLU A 263 -5.14 2.71 -20.16
CA GLU A 263 -5.10 2.54 -18.72
C GLU A 263 -5.05 1.04 -18.38
N LEU A 264 -4.26 0.69 -17.39
CA LEU A 264 -4.11 -0.68 -16.90
C LEU A 264 -4.85 -0.88 -15.56
N PRO A 265 -5.40 -2.08 -15.31
CA PRO A 265 -5.95 -2.41 -14.01
C PRO A 265 -4.91 -2.25 -12.89
N TYR A 266 -5.37 -1.80 -11.72
CA TYR A 266 -4.51 -1.63 -10.54
C TYR A 266 -3.78 -2.93 -10.16
N GLN A 267 -2.52 -2.80 -9.76
CA GLN A 267 -1.62 -3.91 -9.41
C GLN A 267 -1.31 -4.90 -10.55
N VAL A 268 -1.59 -4.55 -11.78
CA VAL A 268 -1.20 -5.33 -12.96
C VAL A 268 0.15 -4.83 -13.46
N ASN A 269 1.13 -5.73 -13.53
CA ASN A 269 2.42 -5.46 -14.15
C ASN A 269 2.28 -5.53 -15.67
N LYS A 270 2.65 -4.46 -16.38
CA LYS A 270 2.47 -4.32 -17.83
C LYS A 270 3.29 -5.38 -18.60
N LYS A 271 4.55 -5.55 -18.23
CA LYS A 271 5.44 -6.52 -18.89
C LYS A 271 4.90 -7.95 -18.77
N THR A 272 4.53 -8.37 -17.56
CA THR A 272 3.95 -9.70 -17.33
C THR A 272 2.65 -9.90 -18.10
N LEU A 273 1.83 -8.85 -18.22
CA LEU A 273 0.59 -8.90 -19.01
C LEU A 273 0.90 -9.11 -20.50
N GLN A 274 1.86 -8.37 -21.06
CA GLN A 274 2.27 -8.54 -22.47
C GLN A 274 2.88 -9.92 -22.73
N GLU A 275 3.74 -10.41 -21.85
CA GLU A 275 4.31 -11.76 -21.93
C GLU A 275 3.21 -12.82 -21.93
N ARG A 276 2.22 -12.68 -21.05
CA ARG A 276 1.08 -13.61 -20.99
C ARG A 276 0.19 -13.56 -22.24
N MET A 277 -0.03 -12.37 -22.80
CA MET A 277 -0.74 -12.26 -24.10
C MET A 277 0.04 -12.96 -25.21
N ALA A 278 1.35 -12.73 -25.30
CA ALA A 278 2.19 -13.37 -26.31
C ALA A 278 2.18 -14.91 -26.18
N GLU A 279 2.24 -15.44 -24.96
CA GLU A 279 2.10 -16.88 -24.69
C GLU A 279 0.74 -17.43 -25.23
N LEU A 280 -0.36 -16.74 -24.91
CA LEU A 280 -1.70 -17.19 -25.34
C LEU A 280 -1.85 -17.18 -26.87
N VAL A 281 -1.21 -16.23 -27.56
CA VAL A 281 -1.15 -16.20 -29.01
C VAL A 281 -0.32 -17.36 -29.56
N HIS A 282 0.85 -17.62 -28.97
CA HIS A 282 1.73 -18.73 -29.36
C HIS A 282 1.05 -20.10 -29.14
N GLU A 283 0.33 -20.26 -28.03
CA GLU A 283 -0.47 -21.44 -27.71
C GLU A 283 -1.75 -21.57 -28.56
N LYS A 284 -2.01 -20.62 -29.48
CA LYS A 284 -3.23 -20.55 -30.31
C LYS A 284 -4.53 -20.51 -29.51
N LYS A 285 -4.48 -20.00 -28.28
CA LYS A 285 -5.68 -19.74 -27.47
C LYS A 285 -6.36 -18.42 -27.81
N ILE A 286 -5.59 -17.49 -28.38
CA ILE A 286 -6.08 -16.21 -28.93
C ILE A 286 -5.54 -16.12 -30.35
N GLU A 287 -6.43 -15.78 -31.30
CA GLU A 287 -6.10 -15.59 -32.70
C GLU A 287 -6.29 -14.13 -33.12
N GLY A 288 -5.66 -13.71 -34.20
CA GLY A 288 -5.84 -12.38 -34.81
C GLY A 288 -4.87 -11.31 -34.30
N ILE A 289 -4.02 -11.61 -33.33
CA ILE A 289 -2.97 -10.68 -32.86
C ILE A 289 -1.68 -10.98 -33.63
N SER A 290 -1.24 -10.02 -34.47
CA SER A 290 -0.02 -10.15 -35.25
C SER A 290 1.20 -9.51 -34.60
N HIS A 291 1.02 -8.53 -33.71
CA HIS A 291 2.10 -7.80 -33.07
C HIS A 291 1.65 -7.21 -31.72
N ILE A 292 2.53 -7.20 -30.73
CA ILE A 292 2.33 -6.56 -29.43
C ILE A 292 3.52 -5.62 -29.23
N GLN A 293 3.27 -4.34 -28.94
CA GLN A 293 4.30 -3.33 -28.76
C GLN A 293 3.99 -2.47 -27.54
N ASP A 294 5.02 -2.12 -26.81
CA ASP A 294 4.98 -1.10 -25.76
C ASP A 294 5.43 0.25 -26.36
N LEU A 295 4.54 1.23 -26.32
CA LEU A 295 4.81 2.56 -26.86
C LEU A 295 5.29 3.54 -25.80
N SER A 296 5.20 3.22 -24.52
CA SER A 296 5.56 4.14 -23.43
C SER A 296 7.08 4.39 -23.33
N LEU A 297 7.90 3.51 -23.90
CA LEU A 297 9.36 3.63 -23.93
C LEU A 297 9.90 4.52 -25.06
N ILE A 298 9.03 5.06 -25.92
CA ILE A 298 9.46 5.83 -27.12
C ILE A 298 9.75 7.29 -26.79
N HIS A 299 9.49 7.76 -25.57
CA HIS A 299 9.68 9.15 -25.15
C HIS A 299 10.95 9.39 -24.32
N ILE A 300 11.99 8.61 -24.55
CA ILE A 300 13.32 8.89 -23.99
C ILE A 300 14.21 9.51 -25.05
#